data_fd21d1d49d413762f3387c2fb6db525d
#
_entry.id   fd21d1d49d413762f3387c2fb6db525d
#
_cell.length_a   1.000
_cell.length_b   1.000
_cell.length_c   1.000
_cell.angle_alpha   90.00
_cell.angle_beta   90.00
_cell.angle_gamma   90.00
#
_symmetry.space_group_name_H-M   'P 1'
#
loop_
_entity.id
_entity.type
_entity.pdbx_description
1 polymer ?
#
loop_
_entity_poly.entity_id
_entity_poly.type
_entity_poly.pdbx_seq_one_letter_code
_entity_poly.pdbx_strand_id
1 'polypeptide(L)'
;MDPLEPLEFLGSELMTNSSAVLSRRSLMFAALSGVFGSLWRPKTVLAASKANDPQWDLSPEVWRERLSPQAFDVLRNEGTERPFTSPLNDEKRSGNYHCAGCDLALFSSEGKFDSGTGWPSFWQPLSEAIETKVDFKLIVPRTEYHCSRCGGHQGHVFNDGPRPTGKRYCNNGV
;
A
#
# COMPACT_ATOMS: atom_id res chain seq x y z
N MET A 1 41.71 -33.59 -17.50
CA MET A 1 41.77 -33.50 -18.99
C MET A 1 40.83 -32.38 -19.36
N ASP A 2 41.39 -31.23 -19.55
CA ASP A 2 40.92 -30.07 -20.29
C ASP A 2 40.61 -30.42 -21.77
N PRO A 3 40.00 -29.57 -22.57
CA PRO A 3 40.17 -28.11 -22.62
C PRO A 3 38.86 -27.30 -22.84
N LEU A 4 38.83 -26.15 -22.36
CA LEU A 4 38.76 -24.77 -22.91
C LEU A 4 38.67 -24.65 -24.44
N GLU A 5 37.76 -23.82 -24.94
CA GLU A 5 37.98 -22.93 -26.09
C GLU A 5 36.80 -21.91 -26.28
N PRO A 6 37.02 -20.82 -27.05
CA PRO A 6 37.01 -19.50 -26.43
C PRO A 6 35.98 -18.52 -27.03
N LEU A 7 35.98 -17.32 -26.45
CA LEU A 7 35.39 -16.07 -26.91
C LEU A 7 35.66 -15.75 -28.40
N GLU A 8 34.68 -15.28 -29.12
CA GLU A 8 34.89 -14.39 -30.26
C GLU A 8 34.11 -13.06 -30.11
N PHE A 9 34.95 -12.06 -30.08
CA PHE A 9 34.65 -10.65 -30.17
C PHE A 9 34.86 -10.24 -31.64
N LEU A 10 33.93 -9.54 -32.25
CA LEU A 10 34.08 -8.72 -33.47
C LEU A 10 32.70 -8.01 -33.70
N GLY A 11 32.60 -6.77 -33.97
CA GLY A 11 33.53 -5.74 -34.35
C GLY A 11 32.67 -4.48 -34.62
N SER A 12 33.28 -3.41 -34.30
CA SER A 12 32.88 -2.03 -34.60
C SER A 12 32.68 -1.79 -36.10
N GLU A 13 31.69 -1.00 -36.47
CA GLU A 13 31.91 -0.11 -37.61
C GLU A 13 31.29 1.25 -37.42
N LEU A 14 32.11 2.18 -37.65
CA LEU A 14 32.04 3.63 -37.61
C LEU A 14 31.36 4.22 -38.88
N MET A 15 30.88 5.46 -38.71
CA MET A 15 30.83 6.57 -39.68
C MET A 15 29.78 6.48 -40.78
N THR A 16 29.03 7.54 -40.95
CA THR A 16 29.47 8.71 -41.67
C THR A 16 28.58 9.95 -41.43
N ASN A 17 29.30 11.01 -41.22
CA ASN A 17 28.87 12.41 -41.23
C ASN A 17 28.45 12.82 -42.65
N SER A 18 27.34 13.53 -42.81
CA SER A 18 27.15 14.34 -44.03
C SER A 18 26.43 15.64 -43.72
N SER A 19 27.20 16.68 -43.72
CA SER A 19 26.79 18.06 -43.74
C SER A 19 26.31 18.44 -45.15
N ALA A 20 25.17 19.08 -45.26
CA ALA A 20 24.78 19.88 -46.46
C ALA A 20 23.84 21.00 -46.04
N VAL A 21 24.41 22.18 -45.83
CA VAL A 21 24.31 23.36 -46.69
C VAL A 21 22.92 24.01 -46.81
N LEU A 22 22.91 25.26 -46.31
CA LEU A 22 21.87 26.26 -46.37
C LEU A 22 21.30 26.49 -47.81
N SER A 23 20.00 26.69 -47.88
CA SER A 23 19.42 27.57 -48.92
C SER A 23 18.30 28.38 -48.31
N ARG A 24 18.53 29.71 -48.32
CA ARG A 24 17.56 30.76 -48.01
C ARG A 24 16.61 30.90 -49.19
N ARG A 25 15.30 30.77 -48.96
CA ARG A 25 14.29 31.48 -49.72
C ARG A 25 13.09 31.79 -48.83
N SER A 26 12.93 33.10 -48.64
CA SER A 26 11.76 33.75 -48.05
C SER A 26 10.50 33.46 -48.84
N LEU A 27 9.42 33.08 -48.19
CA LEU A 27 8.06 33.37 -48.65
C LEU A 27 7.19 33.61 -47.40
N MET A 28 6.75 34.88 -47.29
CA MET A 28 5.75 35.30 -46.32
C MET A 28 4.40 34.68 -46.73
N PHE A 29 3.79 33.96 -45.78
CA PHE A 29 2.34 33.75 -45.78
C PHE A 29 1.82 34.08 -44.38
N ALA A 30 1.06 35.19 -44.33
CA ALA A 30 0.23 35.51 -43.21
C ALA A 30 -0.93 34.50 -43.15
N ALA A 31 -1.00 33.72 -42.12
CA ALA A 31 -2.17 32.88 -41.81
C ALA A 31 -2.62 33.16 -40.37
N LEU A 32 -3.86 33.61 -40.27
CA LEU A 32 -4.59 33.81 -39.02
C LEU A 32 -4.53 32.55 -38.18
N SER A 33 -3.84 32.62 -37.06
CA SER A 33 -3.85 31.54 -36.05
C SER A 33 -4.99 31.79 -35.11
N GLY A 34 -6.10 31.08 -35.33
CA GLY A 34 -7.14 30.92 -34.34
C GLY A 34 -6.57 30.14 -33.14
N VAL A 35 -6.46 30.83 -32.01
CA VAL A 35 -6.05 30.22 -30.72
C VAL A 35 -7.20 29.37 -30.20
N PHE A 36 -7.25 28.08 -30.56
CA PHE A 36 -8.02 27.10 -29.84
C PHE A 36 -7.19 26.66 -28.62
N GLY A 37 -7.24 27.47 -27.58
CA GLY A 37 -6.74 27.11 -26.28
C GLY A 37 -7.62 26.03 -25.69
N SER A 38 -7.30 24.75 -25.92
CA SER A 38 -7.85 23.65 -25.19
C SER A 38 -7.38 23.81 -23.74
N LEU A 39 -8.25 24.37 -22.91
CA LEU A 39 -8.09 24.36 -21.46
C LEU A 39 -8.16 22.90 -20.96
N TRP A 40 -7.04 22.23 -21.02
CA TRP A 40 -6.88 20.96 -20.34
C TRP A 40 -6.85 21.27 -18.83
N ARG A 41 -8.04 21.27 -18.21
CA ARG A 41 -8.16 21.24 -16.77
C ARG A 41 -7.71 19.87 -16.31
N PRO A 42 -6.63 19.74 -15.56
CA PRO A 42 -6.34 18.48 -14.88
C PRO A 42 -7.54 18.17 -14.00
N LYS A 43 -8.21 17.05 -14.26
CA LYS A 43 -9.16 16.50 -13.32
C LYS A 43 -8.34 16.13 -12.09
N THR A 44 -8.36 16.99 -11.08
CA THR A 44 -7.90 16.62 -9.75
C THR A 44 -8.83 15.52 -9.29
N VAL A 45 -8.42 14.28 -9.47
CA VAL A 45 -9.04 13.13 -8.82
C VAL A 45 -8.67 13.31 -7.35
N LEU A 46 -9.56 13.97 -6.60
CA LEU A 46 -9.57 13.86 -5.16
C LEU A 46 -9.70 12.35 -4.90
N ALA A 47 -8.65 11.73 -4.40
CA ALA A 47 -8.75 10.40 -3.83
C ALA A 47 -9.76 10.53 -2.69
N ALA A 48 -10.99 10.13 -2.95
CA ALA A 48 -11.99 9.98 -1.89
C ALA A 48 -11.38 8.98 -0.90
N SER A 49 -11.28 9.37 0.36
CA SER A 49 -10.83 8.45 1.40
C SER A 49 -11.75 7.23 1.33
N LYS A 50 -11.19 6.06 1.17
CA LYS A 50 -11.96 4.81 1.01
C LYS A 50 -12.80 4.47 2.23
N ALA A 51 -12.53 5.12 3.37
CA ALA A 51 -13.24 4.97 4.64
C ALA A 51 -14.73 5.37 4.59
N ASN A 52 -15.21 5.99 3.50
CA ASN A 52 -16.59 6.43 3.30
C ASN A 52 -17.27 5.72 2.12
N ASP A 53 -16.87 4.51 1.77
CA ASP A 53 -17.66 3.71 0.81
C ASP A 53 -18.98 3.29 1.47
N PRO A 54 -20.14 3.77 0.97
CA PRO A 54 -21.45 3.48 1.58
C PRO A 54 -21.78 1.99 1.67
N GLN A 55 -21.10 1.16 0.88
CA GLN A 55 -21.24 -0.29 0.93
C GLN A 55 -20.81 -0.88 2.29
N TRP A 56 -19.93 -0.20 3.01
CA TRP A 56 -19.36 -0.67 4.28
C TRP A 56 -19.90 0.10 5.51
N ASP A 57 -20.77 1.07 5.29
CA ASP A 57 -21.52 1.75 6.37
C ASP A 57 -22.70 0.89 6.82
N LEU A 58 -22.40 -0.23 7.46
CA LEU A 58 -23.35 -1.23 7.89
C LEU A 58 -23.69 -1.05 9.36
N SER A 59 -24.95 -1.37 9.72
CA SER A 59 -25.38 -1.34 11.11
C SER A 59 -24.62 -2.37 11.97
N PRO A 60 -24.51 -2.17 13.29
CA PRO A 60 -23.89 -3.13 14.19
C PRO A 60 -24.51 -4.54 14.11
N GLU A 61 -25.80 -4.63 13.85
CA GLU A 61 -26.54 -5.90 13.71
C GLU A 61 -26.03 -6.68 12.51
N VAL A 62 -25.91 -6.02 11.35
CA VAL A 62 -25.38 -6.62 10.12
C VAL A 62 -23.92 -7.07 10.30
N TRP A 63 -23.10 -6.28 11.03
CA TRP A 63 -21.74 -6.69 11.35
C TRP A 63 -21.68 -7.91 12.26
N ARG A 64 -22.59 -8.03 13.25
CA ARG A 64 -22.66 -9.21 14.12
C ARG A 64 -23.07 -10.47 13.37
N GLU A 65 -23.89 -10.35 12.33
CA GLU A 65 -24.24 -11.49 11.47
C GLU A 65 -23.07 -11.95 10.58
N ARG A 66 -22.21 -11.03 10.17
CA ARG A 66 -21.08 -11.30 9.25
C ARG A 66 -19.82 -11.78 9.93
N LEU A 67 -19.59 -11.36 11.15
CA LEU A 67 -18.34 -11.58 11.87
C LEU A 67 -18.54 -12.60 12.99
N SER A 68 -17.48 -13.33 13.32
CA SER A 68 -17.45 -14.04 14.58
C SER A 68 -17.55 -13.06 15.76
N PRO A 69 -18.03 -13.49 16.94
CA PRO A 69 -18.10 -12.60 18.10
C PRO A 69 -16.76 -11.93 18.43
N GLN A 70 -15.67 -12.66 18.30
CA GLN A 70 -14.33 -12.14 18.55
C GLN A 70 -13.91 -11.12 17.50
N ALA A 71 -14.13 -11.40 16.21
CA ALA A 71 -13.84 -10.46 15.13
C ALA A 71 -14.71 -9.20 15.22
N PHE A 72 -15.98 -9.34 15.62
CA PHE A 72 -16.86 -8.18 15.86
C PHE A 72 -16.32 -7.32 17.01
N ASP A 73 -15.93 -7.92 18.12
CA ASP A 73 -15.38 -7.17 19.27
C ASP A 73 -14.12 -6.39 18.87
N VAL A 74 -13.20 -7.03 18.15
CA VAL A 74 -11.98 -6.37 17.68
C VAL A 74 -12.31 -5.29 16.66
N LEU A 75 -12.99 -5.61 15.57
CA LEU A 75 -13.14 -4.70 14.44
C LEU A 75 -14.13 -3.54 14.69
N ARG A 76 -15.12 -3.74 15.57
CA ARG A 76 -16.20 -2.76 15.78
C ARG A 76 -16.21 -2.10 17.16
N ASN A 77 -15.70 -2.80 18.18
CA ASN A 77 -15.58 -2.26 19.54
C ASN A 77 -14.15 -1.86 19.92
N GLU A 78 -13.20 -1.97 18.96
CA GLU A 78 -11.77 -1.72 19.18
C GLU A 78 -11.21 -2.58 20.33
N GLY A 79 -11.66 -3.84 20.39
CA GLY A 79 -11.14 -4.83 21.31
C GLY A 79 -9.72 -5.28 20.96
N THR A 80 -9.13 -6.05 21.83
CA THR A 80 -7.80 -6.63 21.62
C THR A 80 -7.86 -8.13 21.96
N GLU A 81 -7.43 -8.98 21.05
CA GLU A 81 -7.30 -10.41 21.32
C GLU A 81 -6.21 -10.68 22.38
N ARG A 82 -6.26 -11.86 23.01
CA ARG A 82 -5.20 -12.25 23.96
C ARG A 82 -3.88 -12.47 23.21
N PRO A 83 -2.73 -12.09 23.80
CA PRO A 83 -1.44 -12.37 23.21
C PRO A 83 -1.21 -13.89 23.06
N PHE A 84 -0.50 -14.29 22.02
CA PHE A 84 -0.12 -15.67 21.69
C PHE A 84 -1.30 -16.61 21.38
N THR A 85 -2.49 -16.08 21.05
CA THR A 85 -3.66 -16.91 20.73
C THR A 85 -3.94 -17.00 19.24
N SER A 86 -3.49 -16.03 18.46
CA SER A 86 -3.71 -16.04 17.01
C SER A 86 -2.85 -17.09 16.30
N PRO A 87 -3.43 -17.97 15.49
CA PRO A 87 -2.66 -18.88 14.63
C PRO A 87 -1.82 -18.13 13.59
N LEU A 88 -2.14 -16.88 13.30
CA LEU A 88 -1.38 -16.04 12.37
C LEU A 88 0.00 -15.65 12.92
N ASN A 89 0.28 -15.83 14.21
CA ASN A 89 1.64 -15.66 14.73
C ASN A 89 2.62 -16.62 14.04
N ASP A 90 2.22 -17.87 13.86
CA ASP A 90 3.06 -18.94 13.32
C ASP A 90 2.92 -19.09 11.80
N GLU A 91 2.05 -18.32 11.15
CA GLU A 91 1.86 -18.35 9.71
C GLU A 91 3.13 -17.88 8.98
N LYS A 92 3.72 -18.76 8.13
CA LYS A 92 4.97 -18.51 7.37
C LYS A 92 4.79 -18.57 5.86
N ARG A 93 3.62 -18.96 5.37
CA ARG A 93 3.36 -19.04 3.92
C ARG A 93 3.41 -17.65 3.30
N SER A 94 3.89 -17.57 2.05
CA SER A 94 3.81 -16.33 1.26
C SER A 94 2.38 -16.00 0.91
N GLY A 95 2.02 -14.73 1.03
CA GLY A 95 0.68 -14.25 0.73
C GLY A 95 0.39 -12.89 1.38
N ASN A 96 -0.88 -12.51 1.33
CA ASN A 96 -1.37 -11.29 1.95
C ASN A 96 -2.27 -11.60 3.14
N TYR A 97 -2.26 -10.72 4.11
CA TYR A 97 -3.15 -10.71 5.27
C TYR A 97 -4.29 -9.76 5.00
N HIS A 98 -5.51 -10.22 5.16
CA HIS A 98 -6.71 -9.52 4.77
C HIS A 98 -7.54 -9.07 5.97
N CYS A 99 -8.29 -8.00 5.81
CA CYS A 99 -9.26 -7.56 6.80
C CYS A 99 -10.41 -8.57 6.92
N ALA A 100 -10.65 -9.11 8.11
CA ALA A 100 -11.76 -10.04 8.35
C ALA A 100 -13.14 -9.46 8.05
N GLY A 101 -13.28 -8.13 8.04
CA GLY A 101 -14.56 -7.47 7.78
C GLY A 101 -14.90 -7.31 6.30
N CYS A 102 -13.92 -7.05 5.44
CA CYS A 102 -14.18 -6.65 4.05
C CYS A 102 -13.23 -7.25 3.02
N ASP A 103 -12.34 -8.15 3.44
CA ASP A 103 -11.38 -8.83 2.57
C ASP A 103 -10.40 -7.90 1.83
N LEU A 104 -10.18 -6.67 2.30
CA LEU A 104 -9.12 -5.82 1.78
C LEU A 104 -7.77 -6.38 2.22
N ALA A 105 -6.84 -6.58 1.29
CA ALA A 105 -5.46 -6.92 1.62
C ALA A 105 -4.79 -5.76 2.36
N LEU A 106 -4.27 -6.03 3.57
CA LEU A 106 -3.70 -5.04 4.48
C LEU A 106 -2.18 -5.12 4.56
N PHE A 107 -1.63 -6.33 4.61
CA PHE A 107 -0.20 -6.56 4.77
C PHE A 107 0.27 -7.69 3.87
N SER A 108 1.53 -7.63 3.43
CA SER A 108 2.23 -8.75 2.79
C SER A 108 3.00 -9.57 3.84
N SER A 109 3.10 -10.88 3.60
CA SER A 109 3.97 -11.75 4.38
C SER A 109 5.44 -11.34 4.37
N GLU A 110 5.87 -10.60 3.35
CA GLU A 110 7.23 -10.06 3.25
C GLU A 110 7.53 -9.04 4.36
N GLY A 111 6.50 -8.33 4.82
CA GLY A 111 6.62 -7.35 5.90
C GLY A 111 6.48 -7.96 7.29
N LYS A 112 6.12 -9.25 7.41
CA LYS A 112 5.87 -9.90 8.69
C LYS A 112 7.16 -10.23 9.43
N PHE A 113 7.15 -10.04 10.73
CA PHE A 113 8.25 -10.43 11.62
C PHE A 113 7.72 -10.86 12.99
N ASP A 114 8.51 -11.63 13.70
CA ASP A 114 8.23 -11.97 15.09
C ASP A 114 8.71 -10.85 16.01
N SER A 115 7.75 -10.17 16.64
CA SER A 115 8.05 -9.08 17.58
C SER A 115 8.20 -9.57 19.03
N GLY A 116 7.92 -10.84 19.31
CA GLY A 116 7.88 -11.40 20.67
C GLY A 116 6.72 -10.90 21.53
N THR A 117 5.83 -10.05 20.99
CA THR A 117 4.73 -9.44 21.77
C THR A 117 3.48 -10.33 21.85
N GLY A 118 3.40 -11.38 21.03
CA GLY A 118 2.28 -12.32 21.00
C GLY A 118 1.17 -11.97 20.00
N TRP A 119 1.38 -10.96 19.16
CA TRP A 119 0.49 -10.60 18.07
C TRP A 119 1.22 -10.60 16.74
N PRO A 120 0.56 -10.96 15.62
CA PRO A 120 1.12 -10.80 14.28
C PRO A 120 1.63 -9.38 14.06
N SER A 121 2.88 -9.22 13.65
CA SER A 121 3.53 -7.92 13.54
C SER A 121 4.13 -7.72 12.16
N PHE A 122 3.98 -6.49 11.63
CA PHE A 122 4.45 -6.10 10.30
C PHE A 122 5.21 -4.79 10.37
N TRP A 123 6.22 -4.60 9.52
CA TRP A 123 6.98 -3.35 9.49
C TRP A 123 6.41 -2.32 8.52
N GLN A 124 5.51 -2.72 7.60
CA GLN A 124 4.74 -1.79 6.76
C GLN A 124 3.43 -2.42 6.27
N PRO A 125 2.37 -1.62 6.06
CA PRO A 125 1.16 -2.04 5.37
C PRO A 125 1.33 -1.99 3.84
N LEU A 126 0.37 -2.57 3.13
CA LEU A 126 0.19 -2.31 1.70
C LEU A 126 -0.25 -0.86 1.47
N SER A 127 0.03 -0.34 0.28
CA SER A 127 -0.32 1.04 -0.07
C SER A 127 -1.81 1.29 0.09
N GLU A 128 -2.17 2.41 0.76
CA GLU A 128 -3.54 2.86 1.00
C GLU A 128 -4.47 1.83 1.70
N ALA A 129 -3.89 0.80 2.33
CA ALA A 129 -4.68 -0.27 2.93
C ALA A 129 -5.22 0.08 4.31
N ILE A 130 -4.59 1.00 4.99
CA ILE A 130 -4.95 1.41 6.35
C ILE A 130 -5.05 2.93 6.48
N GLU A 131 -5.81 3.37 7.48
CA GLU A 131 -5.81 4.75 8.00
C GLU A 131 -5.47 4.72 9.49
N THR A 132 -5.06 5.86 10.04
CA THR A 132 -4.65 5.97 11.45
C THR A 132 -5.40 7.07 12.17
N LYS A 133 -5.61 6.88 13.47
CA LYS A 133 -6.11 7.91 14.37
C LYS A 133 -5.39 7.84 15.72
N VAL A 134 -5.48 8.92 16.51
CA VAL A 134 -4.93 8.92 17.86
C VAL A 134 -5.93 8.24 18.80
N ASP A 135 -5.45 7.25 19.56
CA ASP A 135 -6.20 6.54 20.59
C ASP A 135 -5.83 7.08 21.98
N PHE A 136 -6.82 7.60 22.70
CA PHE A 136 -6.69 8.15 24.05
C PHE A 136 -7.28 7.26 25.14
N LYS A 137 -7.60 6.00 24.86
CA LYS A 137 -8.19 5.07 25.84
C LYS A 137 -7.27 4.77 27.03
N LEU A 138 -5.98 4.93 26.83
CA LEU A 138 -4.97 4.79 27.90
C LEU A 138 -4.39 6.16 28.26
N ILE A 139 -3.70 6.22 29.41
CA ILE A 139 -3.02 7.42 29.91
C ILE A 139 -2.00 7.95 28.88
N VAL A 140 -1.31 7.05 28.19
CA VAL A 140 -0.36 7.41 27.11
C VAL A 140 -1.08 7.25 25.78
N PRO A 141 -1.18 8.34 24.98
CA PRO A 141 -1.77 8.28 23.66
C PRO A 141 -1.03 7.26 22.77
N ARG A 142 -1.78 6.48 22.00
CA ARG A 142 -1.26 5.53 21.02
C ARG A 142 -1.76 5.90 19.63
N THR A 143 -1.09 5.41 18.60
CA THR A 143 -1.60 5.49 17.23
C THR A 143 -2.32 4.19 16.90
N GLU A 144 -3.62 4.27 16.80
CA GLU A 144 -4.47 3.18 16.30
C GLU A 144 -4.47 3.18 14.78
N TYR A 145 -4.61 2.00 14.17
CA TYR A 145 -4.88 1.89 12.75
C TYR A 145 -6.06 0.97 12.45
N HIS A 146 -6.74 1.26 11.36
CA HIS A 146 -7.92 0.56 10.90
C HIS A 146 -7.91 0.36 9.38
N CYS A 147 -8.72 -0.57 8.92
CA CYS A 147 -8.89 -0.84 7.50
C CYS A 147 -9.45 0.39 6.77
N SER A 148 -8.77 0.85 5.73
CA SER A 148 -9.18 2.03 4.94
C SER A 148 -10.52 1.83 4.20
N ARG A 149 -10.98 0.59 4.00
CA ARG A 149 -12.22 0.29 3.28
C ARG A 149 -13.43 0.28 4.20
N CYS A 150 -13.38 -0.46 5.30
CA CYS A 150 -14.54 -0.67 6.18
C CYS A 150 -14.43 -0.01 7.55
N GLY A 151 -13.33 0.69 7.83
CA GLY A 151 -13.07 1.32 9.12
C GLY A 151 -12.86 0.35 10.29
N GLY A 152 -12.70 -0.96 10.01
CA GLY A 152 -12.51 -1.96 11.07
C GLY A 152 -11.17 -1.81 11.77
N HIS A 153 -11.21 -1.72 13.10
CA HIS A 153 -10.00 -1.67 13.93
C HIS A 153 -9.12 -2.88 13.68
N GLN A 154 -7.82 -2.69 13.52
CA GLN A 154 -6.86 -3.75 13.30
C GLN A 154 -5.84 -3.86 14.45
N GLY A 155 -5.44 -2.73 15.01
CA GLY A 155 -4.44 -2.69 16.07
C GLY A 155 -3.78 -1.32 16.24
N HIS A 156 -2.54 -1.33 16.68
CA HIS A 156 -1.78 -0.09 16.95
C HIS A 156 -0.40 -0.16 16.30
N VAL A 157 0.13 1.01 15.93
CA VAL A 157 1.47 1.15 15.39
C VAL A 157 2.41 1.78 16.42
N PHE A 158 3.61 1.20 16.51
CA PHE A 158 4.68 1.59 17.42
C PHE A 158 5.96 1.93 16.64
N ASN A 159 6.91 2.62 17.29
CA ASN A 159 8.18 3.03 16.70
C ASN A 159 9.36 2.12 17.11
N ASP A 160 9.08 0.89 17.44
CA ASP A 160 10.02 -0.12 17.93
C ASP A 160 10.17 -1.31 16.96
N GLY A 161 9.83 -1.10 15.70
CA GLY A 161 9.95 -2.09 14.63
C GLY A 161 11.34 -2.15 13.99
N PRO A 162 11.56 -3.13 13.10
CA PRO A 162 12.82 -3.28 12.38
C PRO A 162 12.97 -2.27 11.25
N ARG A 163 14.19 -2.18 10.70
CA ARG A 163 14.43 -1.52 9.43
C ARG A 163 13.64 -2.22 8.31
N PRO A 164 13.20 -1.51 7.25
CA PRO A 164 13.59 -0.14 6.88
C PRO A 164 12.77 0.97 7.54
N THR A 165 11.56 0.69 8.05
CA THR A 165 10.63 1.73 8.51
C THR A 165 10.82 2.12 9.98
N GLY A 166 11.36 1.22 10.81
CA GLY A 166 11.37 1.38 12.27
C GLY A 166 9.96 1.25 12.90
N LYS A 167 8.94 0.89 12.11
CA LYS A 167 7.56 0.75 12.59
C LYS A 167 7.22 -0.70 12.88
N ARG A 168 6.38 -0.89 13.90
CA ARG A 168 5.73 -2.17 14.19
C ARG A 168 4.22 -1.97 14.20
N TYR A 169 3.56 -2.51 13.21
CA TYR A 169 2.11 -2.64 13.14
C TYR A 169 1.72 -3.92 13.87
N CYS A 170 1.23 -3.76 15.12
CA CYS A 170 0.79 -4.84 15.96
C CYS A 170 -0.66 -5.14 15.62
N ASN A 171 -0.93 -6.28 14.96
CA ASN A 171 -2.22 -6.60 14.37
C ASN A 171 -2.97 -7.64 15.20
N ASN A 172 -4.28 -7.45 15.40
CA ASN A 172 -5.14 -8.52 15.84
C ASN A 172 -5.29 -9.55 14.71
N GLY A 173 -5.25 -10.82 15.04
CA GLY A 173 -5.26 -11.90 14.05
C GLY A 173 -6.61 -12.65 13.96
N VAL A 174 -7.73 -11.97 14.29
CA VAL A 174 -9.11 -12.49 14.25
C VAL A 174 -9.69 -12.51 12.86
#